data_423f3876ff7649d1b17c07143ea4a119
#
_entry.id   423f3876ff7649d1b17c07143ea4a119
#
_cell.length_a   1.000
_cell.length_b   1.000
_cell.length_c   1.000
_cell.angle_alpha   90.00
_cell.angle_beta   90.00
_cell.angle_gamma   90.00
#
_symmetry.space_group_name_H-M   'P 1'
#
loop_
_entity.id
_entity.type
_entity.pdbx_description
1 polymer ?
#
loop_
_entity_poly.entity_id
_entity_poly.type
_entity_poly.pdbx_seq_one_letter_code
_entity_poly.pdbx_strand_id
1 'polypeptide(L)'
;MNEEKKIAGIYKRVSTLDQKREGFSLPEQEEKLREFCKFKGYDIYKVYEDAGISAKNDKRPAYQEMIQDIKDKKINVIVAYKLDRLTRSVYDIEKLMKFVNDNDCDIDCMADESNTTTSNGRMVMRIMTSVSQNEIEKCSERTKFGMVGAIKSGHIPNRSPLGFTRDNKKLVPDPLTKDIIVRVFDLYLEGKSHQTIANIFNKEQVLNKTNWYDSTIQKILSNELYKGDFVNGKRTKQPIYYENVVEPKIFF
;
A
#
# COMPACT_ATOMS: atom_id res chain seq x y z
N MET A 1 2.52 36.81 28.76
CA MET A 1 2.94 35.53 28.15
C MET A 1 3.78 35.90 26.95
N ASN A 2 5.08 35.62 26.97
CA ASN A 2 5.89 35.79 25.74
C ASN A 2 5.36 34.81 24.69
N GLU A 3 4.69 35.31 23.67
CA GLU A 3 4.40 34.49 22.48
C GLU A 3 5.74 34.11 21.87
N GLU A 4 6.07 32.81 21.90
CA GLU A 4 7.25 32.30 21.20
C GLU A 4 7.17 32.68 19.74
N LYS A 5 8.20 33.37 19.26
CA LYS A 5 8.28 33.85 17.88
C LYS A 5 8.21 32.65 16.93
N LYS A 6 7.24 32.63 16.01
CA LYS A 6 7.08 31.55 15.05
C LYS A 6 8.10 31.70 13.92
N ILE A 7 8.87 30.62 13.69
CA ILE A 7 9.87 30.54 12.62
C ILE A 7 9.33 29.59 11.55
N ALA A 8 9.05 30.13 10.38
CA ALA A 8 8.33 29.43 9.32
C ALA A 8 9.26 28.75 8.30
N GLY A 9 8.96 27.50 8.00
CA GLY A 9 9.39 26.84 6.78
C GLY A 9 8.27 26.87 5.76
N ILE A 10 8.47 27.60 4.66
CA ILE A 10 7.49 27.62 3.55
C ILE A 10 7.71 26.40 2.67
N TYR A 11 6.67 25.58 2.50
CA TYR A 11 6.71 24.45 1.58
C TYR A 11 5.80 24.66 0.38
N LYS A 12 6.37 24.49 -0.81
CA LYS A 12 5.63 24.58 -2.08
C LYS A 12 5.88 23.36 -2.96
N ARG A 13 4.82 22.90 -3.58
CA ARG A 13 4.85 21.78 -4.52
C ARG A 13 3.84 22.01 -5.63
N VAL A 14 4.26 21.77 -6.86
CA VAL A 14 3.35 21.73 -8.01
C VAL A 14 3.51 20.44 -8.78
N SER A 15 2.40 19.88 -9.20
CA SER A 15 2.34 18.87 -10.25
C SER A 15 1.90 19.53 -11.57
N THR A 16 2.17 18.86 -12.70
CA THR A 16 1.70 19.32 -14.02
C THR A 16 0.17 19.44 -14.12
N LEU A 17 -0.57 18.69 -13.28
CA LEU A 17 -2.03 18.74 -13.17
C LEU A 17 -2.49 19.94 -12.31
N ASP A 18 -1.75 20.28 -11.27
CA ASP A 18 -2.07 21.40 -10.38
C ASP A 18 -1.89 22.74 -11.08
N GLN A 19 -0.83 22.89 -11.89
CA GLN A 19 -0.61 24.09 -12.73
C GLN A 19 -1.78 24.36 -13.68
N LYS A 20 -2.39 23.30 -14.22
CA LYS A 20 -3.56 23.42 -15.11
C LYS A 20 -4.87 23.77 -14.38
N ARG A 21 -5.00 23.42 -13.10
CA ARG A 21 -6.24 23.61 -12.32
C ARG A 21 -6.28 24.93 -11.55
N GLU A 22 -5.16 25.36 -11.00
CA GLU A 22 -5.12 26.52 -10.09
C GLU A 22 -4.58 27.79 -10.76
N GLY A 23 -3.97 27.69 -11.95
CA GLY A 23 -3.51 28.84 -12.73
C GLY A 23 -2.32 29.62 -12.12
N PHE A 24 -1.82 29.20 -10.95
CA PHE A 24 -0.72 29.89 -10.26
C PHE A 24 0.63 29.25 -10.58
N SER A 25 1.60 30.08 -10.95
CA SER A 25 2.99 29.68 -11.08
C SER A 25 3.64 29.50 -9.69
N LEU A 26 4.74 28.72 -9.62
CA LEU A 26 5.53 28.58 -8.39
C LEU A 26 5.98 29.91 -7.77
N PRO A 27 6.43 30.91 -8.57
CA PRO A 27 6.79 32.23 -8.03
C PRO A 27 5.60 32.95 -7.39
N GLU A 28 4.42 32.95 -8.01
CA GLU A 28 3.21 33.59 -7.46
C GLU A 28 2.76 32.93 -6.16
N GLN A 29 2.87 31.59 -6.06
CA GLN A 29 2.58 30.89 -4.80
C GLN A 29 3.56 31.32 -3.69
N GLU A 30 4.84 31.44 -4.01
CA GLU A 30 5.84 31.87 -3.04
C GLU A 30 5.57 33.29 -2.54
N GLU A 31 5.27 34.22 -3.43
CA GLU A 31 4.98 35.61 -3.09
C GLU A 31 3.79 35.68 -2.08
N LYS A 32 2.69 34.99 -2.40
CA LYS A 32 1.52 34.93 -1.51
C LYS A 32 1.84 34.32 -0.16
N LEU A 33 2.65 33.25 -0.13
CA LEU A 33 3.01 32.61 1.14
C LEU A 33 3.95 33.49 1.98
N ARG A 34 4.82 34.27 1.35
CA ARG A 34 5.66 35.27 2.04
C ARG A 34 4.82 36.41 2.62
N GLU A 35 3.84 36.91 1.86
CA GLU A 35 2.88 37.91 2.36
C GLU A 35 2.05 37.36 3.53
N PHE A 36 1.60 36.11 3.42
CA PHE A 36 0.89 35.42 4.51
C PHE A 36 1.75 35.31 5.78
N CYS A 37 3.01 34.90 5.66
CA CYS A 37 3.95 34.87 6.80
C CYS A 37 4.13 36.26 7.42
N LYS A 38 4.28 37.30 6.60
CA LYS A 38 4.38 38.68 7.07
C LYS A 38 3.13 39.14 7.81
N PHE A 39 1.95 38.81 7.28
CA PHE A 39 0.66 39.12 7.93
C PHE A 39 0.53 38.43 9.28
N LYS A 40 0.97 37.17 9.39
CA LYS A 40 0.95 36.37 10.63
C LYS A 40 2.07 36.71 11.60
N GLY A 41 3.04 37.55 11.20
CA GLY A 41 4.20 37.86 12.04
C GLY A 41 5.21 36.72 12.16
N TYR A 42 5.28 35.82 11.18
CA TYR A 42 6.21 34.72 11.16
C TYR A 42 7.55 35.13 10.52
N ASP A 43 8.65 34.74 11.15
CA ASP A 43 9.98 34.86 10.53
C ASP A 43 10.21 33.70 9.56
N ILE A 44 10.58 33.99 8.32
CA ILE A 44 10.81 32.97 7.31
C ILE A 44 12.26 32.46 7.42
N TYR A 45 12.45 31.20 7.79
CA TYR A 45 13.75 30.55 7.79
C TYR A 45 14.18 30.15 6.36
N LYS A 46 13.31 29.38 5.68
CA LYS A 46 13.64 28.84 4.36
C LYS A 46 12.38 28.50 3.55
N VAL A 47 12.53 28.53 2.21
CA VAL A 47 11.54 28.01 1.26
C VAL A 47 12.01 26.67 0.73
N TYR A 48 11.16 25.66 0.84
CA TYR A 48 11.38 24.29 0.38
C TYR A 48 10.52 24.04 -0.85
N GLU A 49 11.16 23.63 -1.96
CA GLU A 49 10.47 23.46 -3.23
C GLU A 49 10.70 22.06 -3.82
N ASP A 50 9.62 21.33 -4.04
CA ASP A 50 9.61 20.07 -4.79
C ASP A 50 8.87 20.27 -6.12
N ALA A 51 9.59 20.73 -7.16
CA ALA A 51 9.03 20.99 -8.48
C ALA A 51 8.94 19.70 -9.33
N GLY A 52 7.81 19.52 -10.06
CA GLY A 52 7.68 18.54 -11.14
C GLY A 52 7.69 17.07 -10.72
N ILE A 53 7.64 16.76 -9.42
CA ILE A 53 7.67 15.37 -8.95
C ILE A 53 6.26 14.77 -9.08
N SER A 54 6.12 13.79 -10.00
CA SER A 54 4.90 13.00 -10.17
C SER A 54 4.46 12.35 -8.84
N ALA A 55 3.15 12.22 -8.64
CA ALA A 55 2.54 11.60 -7.47
C ALA A 55 3.00 10.14 -7.18
N LYS A 56 3.68 9.52 -8.15
CA LYS A 56 4.21 8.15 -8.04
C LYS A 56 5.65 8.07 -7.53
N ASN A 57 6.39 9.17 -7.47
CA ASN A 57 7.79 9.14 -7.05
C ASN A 57 7.92 9.65 -5.61
N ASP A 58 8.37 8.78 -4.71
CA ASP A 58 8.42 9.02 -3.25
C ASP A 58 9.57 9.95 -2.81
N LYS A 59 10.37 10.40 -3.78
CA LYS A 59 11.50 11.27 -3.51
C LYS A 59 11.06 12.75 -3.51
N ARG A 60 10.82 13.29 -2.32
CA ARG A 60 10.59 14.72 -2.06
C ARG A 60 11.76 15.27 -1.24
N PRO A 61 12.89 15.59 -1.88
CA PRO A 61 14.11 15.98 -1.17
C PRO A 61 13.91 17.24 -0.33
N ALA A 62 13.21 18.25 -0.86
CA ALA A 62 12.94 19.47 -0.11
C ALA A 62 12.00 19.22 1.09
N TYR A 63 11.02 18.34 0.95
CA TYR A 63 10.19 17.91 2.09
C TYR A 63 11.02 17.20 3.16
N GLN A 64 11.93 16.29 2.78
CA GLN A 64 12.78 15.60 3.74
C GLN A 64 13.74 16.57 4.46
N GLU A 65 14.26 17.56 3.74
CA GLU A 65 15.07 18.63 4.33
C GLU A 65 14.27 19.43 5.34
N MET A 66 13.03 19.82 5.01
CA MET A 66 12.12 20.50 5.93
C MET A 66 11.87 19.67 7.21
N ILE A 67 11.62 18.36 7.06
CA ILE A 67 11.43 17.45 8.19
C ILE A 67 12.68 17.41 9.08
N GLN A 68 13.88 17.45 8.49
CA GLN A 68 15.12 17.49 9.26
C GLN A 68 15.30 18.83 9.99
N ASP A 69 15.00 19.96 9.33
CA ASP A 69 15.09 21.29 9.94
C ASP A 69 14.07 21.48 11.10
N ILE A 70 12.91 20.78 11.07
CA ILE A 70 11.98 20.71 12.21
C ILE A 70 12.62 19.96 13.38
N LYS A 71 13.23 18.79 13.13
CA LYS A 71 13.92 18.01 14.17
C LYS A 71 15.06 18.79 14.82
N ASP A 72 15.77 19.55 14.00
CA ASP A 72 16.86 20.43 14.42
C ASP A 72 16.34 21.71 15.13
N LYS A 73 15.02 21.86 15.29
CA LYS A 73 14.36 23.03 15.92
C LYS A 73 14.68 24.37 15.22
N LYS A 74 15.02 24.37 13.93
CA LYS A 74 15.25 25.57 13.13
C LYS A 74 13.95 26.21 12.68
N ILE A 75 12.87 25.43 12.53
CA ILE A 75 11.52 25.88 12.21
C ILE A 75 10.53 25.26 13.18
N ASN A 76 9.51 26.02 13.55
CA ASN A 76 8.43 25.58 14.44
C ASN A 76 7.02 25.81 13.86
N VAL A 77 6.93 26.24 12.59
CA VAL A 77 5.69 26.26 11.83
C VAL A 77 5.94 25.94 10.36
N ILE A 78 5.15 25.02 9.80
CA ILE A 78 5.13 24.73 8.37
C ILE A 78 4.05 25.59 7.73
N VAL A 79 4.42 26.36 6.72
CA VAL A 79 3.47 27.18 5.95
C VAL A 79 3.34 26.62 4.53
N ALA A 80 2.11 26.34 4.11
CA ALA A 80 1.81 25.83 2.78
C ALA A 80 0.56 26.50 2.20
N TYR A 81 0.35 26.36 0.89
CA TYR A 81 -0.85 26.92 0.27
C TYR A 81 -2.11 26.17 0.70
N LYS A 82 -2.08 24.82 0.65
CA LYS A 82 -3.12 23.89 1.11
C LYS A 82 -2.49 22.63 1.71
N LEU A 83 -3.24 21.90 2.51
CA LEU A 83 -2.80 20.67 3.13
C LEU A 83 -2.41 19.58 2.10
N ASP A 84 -3.08 19.54 0.95
CA ASP A 84 -2.78 18.59 -0.14
C ASP A 84 -1.40 18.80 -0.77
N ARG A 85 -0.77 19.94 -0.54
CA ARG A 85 0.63 20.20 -0.92
C ARG A 85 1.60 19.48 0.00
N LEU A 86 1.27 19.37 1.27
CA LEU A 86 2.09 18.67 2.29
C LEU A 86 1.90 17.16 2.22
N THR A 87 0.66 16.71 2.07
CA THR A 87 0.27 15.30 2.14
C THR A 87 -0.33 14.82 0.82
N ARG A 88 -0.19 13.53 0.52
CA ARG A 88 -0.74 12.89 -0.69
C ARG A 88 -1.93 11.99 -0.39
N SER A 89 -2.03 11.57 0.82
CA SER A 89 -3.08 10.68 1.29
C SER A 89 -3.46 11.05 2.72
N VAL A 90 -4.58 10.57 3.09
CA VAL A 90 -5.11 10.67 4.42
C VAL A 90 -4.18 10.03 5.48
N TYR A 91 -3.56 8.92 5.13
CA TYR A 91 -2.55 8.25 5.96
C TYR A 91 -1.31 9.14 6.21
N ASP A 92 -0.93 9.94 5.20
CA ASP A 92 0.17 10.89 5.34
C ASP A 92 -0.20 12.06 6.27
N ILE A 93 -1.48 12.47 6.31
CA ILE A 93 -1.96 13.50 7.25
C ILE A 93 -1.75 13.04 8.70
N GLU A 94 -2.12 11.81 9.02
CA GLU A 94 -1.96 11.27 10.37
C GLU A 94 -0.50 11.23 10.80
N LYS A 95 0.37 10.74 9.92
CA LYS A 95 1.82 10.73 10.16
C LYS A 95 2.38 12.13 10.36
N LEU A 96 1.96 13.08 9.52
CA LEU A 96 2.40 14.47 9.62
C LEU A 96 1.92 15.10 10.94
N MET A 97 0.64 14.89 11.30
CA MET A 97 0.08 15.40 12.55
C MET A 97 0.80 14.86 13.77
N LYS A 98 1.07 13.55 13.80
CA LYS A 98 1.86 12.96 14.87
C LYS A 98 3.26 13.57 14.94
N PHE A 99 3.93 13.66 13.78
CA PHE A 99 5.28 14.20 13.69
C PHE A 99 5.37 15.66 14.18
N VAL A 100 4.45 16.54 13.75
CA VAL A 100 4.48 17.95 14.18
C VAL A 100 4.16 18.10 15.67
N ASN A 101 3.24 17.29 16.22
CA ASN A 101 2.96 17.26 17.65
C ASN A 101 4.18 16.78 18.46
N ASP A 102 4.85 15.72 18.02
CA ASP A 102 6.04 15.16 18.70
C ASP A 102 7.24 16.13 18.67
N ASN A 103 7.24 17.12 17.77
CA ASN A 103 8.33 18.08 17.60
C ASN A 103 7.96 19.52 17.95
N ASP A 104 6.81 19.78 18.58
CA ASP A 104 6.29 21.12 18.93
C ASP A 104 6.26 22.07 17.72
N CYS A 105 5.88 21.55 16.56
CA CYS A 105 5.76 22.29 15.32
C CYS A 105 4.29 22.44 14.94
N ASP A 106 3.94 23.57 14.34
CA ASP A 106 2.59 23.83 13.85
C ASP A 106 2.50 23.70 12.32
N ILE A 107 1.27 23.58 11.82
CA ILE A 107 0.93 23.69 10.40
C ILE A 107 -0.02 24.88 10.25
N ASP A 108 0.24 25.74 9.25
CA ASP A 108 -0.67 26.83 8.90
C ASP A 108 -0.80 26.92 7.37
N CYS A 109 -1.98 26.57 6.85
CA CYS A 109 -2.28 26.59 5.43
C CYS A 109 -3.03 27.87 5.07
N MET A 110 -2.60 28.55 3.99
CA MET A 110 -3.13 29.85 3.60
C MET A 110 -4.55 29.77 3.01
N ALA A 111 -4.84 28.77 2.19
CA ALA A 111 -6.05 28.71 1.38
C ALA A 111 -7.12 27.73 1.93
N ASP A 112 -6.82 27.00 2.97
CA ASP A 112 -7.78 26.17 3.69
C ASP A 112 -7.67 26.42 5.20
N GLU A 113 -8.69 25.99 5.96
CA GLU A 113 -8.69 26.14 7.42
C GLU A 113 -7.81 25.09 8.14
N SER A 114 -6.92 24.43 7.40
CA SER A 114 -6.03 23.40 7.92
C SER A 114 -4.85 24.03 8.65
N ASN A 115 -5.08 24.41 9.90
CA ASN A 115 -4.03 24.94 10.77
C ASN A 115 -4.04 24.28 12.15
N THR A 116 -2.89 24.21 12.79
CA THR A 116 -2.73 23.71 14.17
C THR A 116 -2.38 24.81 15.15
N THR A 117 -2.18 26.04 14.67
CA THR A 117 -1.81 27.20 15.52
C THR A 117 -2.94 27.62 16.44
N THR A 118 -4.20 27.34 16.08
CA THR A 118 -5.39 27.65 16.87
C THR A 118 -6.04 26.39 17.45
N SER A 119 -6.72 26.52 18.59
CA SER A 119 -7.46 25.39 19.19
C SER A 119 -8.55 24.85 18.27
N ASN A 120 -9.22 25.73 17.52
CA ASN A 120 -10.27 25.35 16.58
C ASN A 120 -9.68 24.62 15.37
N GLY A 121 -8.59 25.11 14.80
CA GLY A 121 -7.88 24.44 13.70
C GLY A 121 -7.36 23.06 14.11
N ARG A 122 -6.79 22.93 15.32
CA ARG A 122 -6.40 21.61 15.86
C ARG A 122 -7.58 20.63 15.96
N MET A 123 -8.76 21.12 16.39
CA MET A 123 -9.98 20.32 16.45
C MET A 123 -10.40 19.84 15.04
N VAL A 124 -10.45 20.74 14.06
CA VAL A 124 -10.79 20.42 12.66
C VAL A 124 -9.82 19.38 12.11
N MET A 125 -8.51 19.55 12.30
CA MET A 125 -7.51 18.60 11.84
C MET A 125 -7.68 17.21 12.48
N ARG A 126 -8.02 17.13 13.76
CA ARG A 126 -8.31 15.85 14.44
C ARG A 126 -9.54 15.17 13.86
N ILE A 127 -10.60 15.93 13.59
CA ILE A 127 -11.82 15.39 12.95
C ILE A 127 -11.50 14.85 11.57
N MET A 128 -10.76 15.61 10.74
CA MET A 128 -10.32 15.16 9.42
C MET A 128 -9.50 13.87 9.49
N THR A 129 -8.55 13.78 10.41
CA THR A 129 -7.75 12.58 10.64
C THR A 129 -8.63 11.38 11.01
N SER A 130 -9.61 11.56 11.90
CA SER A 130 -10.52 10.49 12.33
C SER A 130 -11.45 10.01 11.22
N VAL A 131 -12.01 10.91 10.41
CA VAL A 131 -12.83 10.58 9.22
C VAL A 131 -12.01 9.75 8.26
N SER A 132 -10.79 10.10 8.09
CA SER A 132 -9.84 9.50 7.18
C SER A 132 -9.44 8.09 7.57
N GLN A 133 -9.20 7.83 8.86
CA GLN A 133 -8.98 6.48 9.38
C GLN A 133 -10.19 5.58 9.10
N ASN A 134 -11.39 6.09 9.37
CA ASN A 134 -12.63 5.36 9.11
C ASN A 134 -12.79 4.98 7.62
N GLU A 135 -12.40 5.86 6.69
CA GLU A 135 -12.42 5.52 5.25
C GLU A 135 -11.43 4.42 4.89
N ILE A 136 -10.23 4.42 5.46
CA ILE A 136 -9.23 3.36 5.25
C ILE A 136 -9.76 2.02 5.78
N GLU A 137 -10.32 2.01 6.99
CA GLU A 137 -10.91 0.81 7.59
C GLU A 137 -12.05 0.27 6.76
N LYS A 138 -12.99 1.11 6.34
CA LYS A 138 -14.10 0.74 5.44
C LYS A 138 -13.62 0.22 4.09
N CYS A 139 -12.58 0.82 3.51
CA CYS A 139 -11.97 0.34 2.27
C CYS A 139 -11.35 -1.05 2.45
N SER A 140 -10.64 -1.27 3.57
CA SER A 140 -10.07 -2.57 3.94
C SER A 140 -11.16 -3.63 4.11
N GLU A 141 -12.24 -3.31 4.83
CA GLU A 141 -13.39 -4.20 5.01
C GLU A 141 -14.04 -4.56 3.68
N ARG A 142 -14.34 -3.57 2.82
CA ARG A 142 -14.90 -3.80 1.48
C ARG A 142 -14.00 -4.70 0.64
N THR A 143 -12.69 -4.51 0.71
CA THR A 143 -11.72 -5.36 0.00
C THR A 143 -11.74 -6.78 0.52
N LYS A 144 -11.80 -6.97 1.85
CA LYS A 144 -11.94 -8.31 2.47
C LYS A 144 -13.25 -8.99 2.05
N PHE A 145 -14.38 -8.28 2.11
CA PHE A 145 -15.66 -8.81 1.67
C PHE A 145 -15.66 -9.17 0.18
N GLY A 146 -15.11 -8.30 -0.67
CA GLY A 146 -14.96 -8.58 -2.10
C GLY A 146 -14.09 -9.80 -2.37
N MET A 147 -13.00 -9.97 -1.62
CA MET A 147 -12.13 -11.15 -1.72
C MET A 147 -12.87 -12.43 -1.30
N VAL A 148 -13.61 -12.41 -0.19
CA VAL A 148 -14.42 -13.56 0.27
C VAL A 148 -15.47 -13.93 -0.79
N GLY A 149 -16.17 -12.95 -1.34
CA GLY A 149 -17.15 -13.16 -2.41
C GLY A 149 -16.50 -13.75 -3.67
N ALA A 150 -15.34 -13.25 -4.07
CA ALA A 150 -14.59 -13.76 -5.22
C ALA A 150 -14.17 -15.23 -5.01
N ILE A 151 -13.64 -15.58 -3.82
CA ILE A 151 -13.25 -16.95 -3.49
C ILE A 151 -14.46 -17.88 -3.55
N LYS A 152 -15.58 -17.53 -2.93
CA LYS A 152 -16.82 -18.31 -2.96
C LYS A 152 -17.36 -18.52 -4.39
N SER A 153 -17.05 -17.61 -5.31
CA SER A 153 -17.39 -17.72 -6.74
C SER A 153 -16.33 -18.49 -7.56
N GLY A 154 -15.33 -19.11 -6.91
CA GLY A 154 -14.24 -19.85 -7.57
C GLY A 154 -13.10 -18.97 -8.11
N HIS A 155 -13.12 -17.67 -7.83
CA HIS A 155 -12.04 -16.75 -8.22
C HIS A 155 -10.92 -16.75 -7.19
N ILE A 156 -10.01 -17.71 -7.27
CA ILE A 156 -8.89 -17.81 -6.33
C ILE A 156 -7.85 -16.72 -6.62
N PRO A 157 -7.47 -15.86 -5.64
CA PRO A 157 -6.61 -14.69 -5.88
C PRO A 157 -5.14 -15.03 -6.19
N ASN A 158 -4.67 -16.21 -5.77
CA ASN A 158 -3.27 -16.63 -5.90
C ASN A 158 -2.90 -17.02 -7.35
N ARG A 159 -1.60 -17.20 -7.61
CA ARG A 159 -1.12 -17.79 -8.89
C ARG A 159 -1.72 -19.18 -9.06
N SER A 160 -2.03 -19.53 -10.31
CA SER A 160 -2.48 -20.90 -10.63
C SER A 160 -1.40 -21.91 -10.24
N PRO A 161 -1.72 -22.92 -9.43
CA PRO A 161 -0.80 -24.01 -9.16
C PRO A 161 -0.61 -24.86 -10.43
N LEU A 162 0.42 -25.66 -10.46
CA LEU A 162 0.63 -26.62 -11.56
C LEU A 162 -0.61 -27.52 -11.70
N GLY A 163 -0.99 -27.87 -12.92
CA GLY A 163 -2.21 -28.64 -13.20
C GLY A 163 -3.47 -27.78 -13.36
N PHE A 164 -3.40 -26.48 -13.06
CA PHE A 164 -4.50 -25.55 -13.29
C PHE A 164 -4.09 -24.38 -14.17
N THR A 165 -5.02 -23.94 -14.99
CA THR A 165 -4.98 -22.67 -15.73
C THR A 165 -6.15 -21.80 -15.35
N ARG A 166 -6.27 -20.60 -15.95
CA ARG A 166 -7.37 -19.68 -15.70
C ARG A 166 -8.23 -19.52 -16.94
N ASP A 167 -9.51 -19.76 -16.74
CA ASP A 167 -10.55 -19.37 -17.67
C ASP A 167 -11.53 -18.41 -16.97
N ASN A 168 -11.77 -17.23 -17.53
CA ASN A 168 -12.64 -16.19 -16.95
C ASN A 168 -12.40 -15.95 -15.45
N LYS A 169 -11.13 -15.85 -15.02
CA LYS A 169 -10.67 -15.69 -13.62
C LYS A 169 -10.88 -16.91 -12.72
N LYS A 170 -11.56 -17.96 -13.15
CA LYS A 170 -11.71 -19.23 -12.41
C LYS A 170 -10.54 -20.14 -12.68
N LEU A 171 -10.19 -20.97 -11.71
CA LEU A 171 -9.24 -22.07 -11.92
C LEU A 171 -9.96 -23.22 -12.61
N VAL A 172 -9.36 -23.69 -13.69
CA VAL A 172 -9.80 -24.89 -14.41
C VAL A 172 -8.61 -25.83 -14.61
N PRO A 173 -8.80 -27.16 -14.69
CA PRO A 173 -7.72 -28.08 -14.98
C PRO A 173 -7.04 -27.72 -16.31
N ASP A 174 -5.71 -27.63 -16.29
CA ASP A 174 -4.91 -27.36 -17.47
C ASP A 174 -4.70 -28.67 -18.27
N PRO A 175 -5.20 -28.77 -19.50
CA PRO A 175 -5.05 -29.98 -20.31
C PRO A 175 -3.59 -30.45 -20.51
N LEU A 176 -2.63 -29.51 -20.45
CA LEU A 176 -1.22 -29.81 -20.68
C LEU A 176 -0.49 -30.33 -19.44
N THR A 177 -0.97 -29.99 -18.26
CA THR A 177 -0.21 -30.24 -17.01
C THR A 177 -1.00 -30.99 -15.93
N LYS A 178 -2.32 -31.16 -16.08
CA LYS A 178 -3.15 -31.89 -15.11
C LYS A 178 -2.67 -33.32 -14.89
N ASP A 179 -2.31 -34.03 -15.97
CA ASP A 179 -1.91 -35.44 -15.92
C ASP A 179 -0.59 -35.64 -15.15
N ILE A 180 0.25 -34.61 -15.09
CA ILE A 180 1.46 -34.63 -14.30
C ILE A 180 1.09 -34.64 -12.79
N ILE A 181 0.06 -33.91 -12.42
CA ILE A 181 -0.42 -33.89 -11.02
C ILE A 181 -1.04 -35.22 -10.66
N VAL A 182 -1.89 -35.77 -11.52
CA VAL A 182 -2.48 -37.12 -11.33
C VAL A 182 -1.34 -38.13 -11.11
N ARG A 183 -0.33 -38.11 -11.95
CA ARG A 183 0.81 -39.04 -11.85
C ARG A 183 1.60 -38.85 -10.52
N VAL A 184 1.72 -37.65 -9.99
CA VAL A 184 2.36 -37.43 -8.67
C VAL A 184 1.57 -38.16 -7.58
N PHE A 185 0.24 -38.05 -7.60
CA PHE A 185 -0.61 -38.72 -6.62
C PHE A 185 -0.58 -40.24 -6.79
N ASP A 186 -0.63 -40.76 -8.02
CA ASP A 186 -0.57 -42.20 -8.31
C ASP A 186 0.74 -42.82 -7.79
N LEU A 187 1.89 -42.23 -8.12
CA LEU A 187 3.19 -42.67 -7.62
C LEU A 187 3.30 -42.64 -6.10
N TYR A 188 2.66 -41.66 -5.48
CA TYR A 188 2.61 -41.58 -4.02
C TYR A 188 1.73 -42.69 -3.41
N LEU A 189 0.59 -42.98 -4.03
CA LEU A 189 -0.29 -44.08 -3.64
C LEU A 189 0.36 -45.48 -3.81
N GLU A 190 1.26 -45.61 -4.81
CA GLU A 190 2.12 -46.79 -4.96
C GLU A 190 3.19 -46.93 -3.87
N GLY A 191 3.25 -45.98 -2.89
CA GLY A 191 4.19 -46.05 -1.78
C GLY A 191 5.57 -45.41 -2.06
N LYS A 192 5.72 -44.67 -3.18
CA LYS A 192 7.00 -43.99 -3.49
C LYS A 192 7.18 -42.74 -2.62
N SER A 193 8.40 -42.54 -2.11
CA SER A 193 8.73 -41.34 -1.35
C SER A 193 8.77 -40.08 -2.23
N HIS A 194 8.63 -38.90 -1.63
CA HIS A 194 8.72 -37.61 -2.33
C HIS A 194 10.03 -37.49 -3.14
N GLN A 195 11.14 -37.91 -2.55
CA GLN A 195 12.45 -37.88 -3.20
C GLN A 195 12.49 -38.84 -4.41
N THR A 196 11.91 -40.02 -4.28
CA THR A 196 11.86 -41.00 -5.38
C THR A 196 11.06 -40.45 -6.55
N ILE A 197 9.90 -39.82 -6.29
CA ILE A 197 9.05 -39.19 -7.31
C ILE A 197 9.81 -38.05 -8.00
N ALA A 198 10.49 -37.19 -7.23
CA ALA A 198 11.31 -36.11 -7.78
C ALA A 198 12.44 -36.64 -8.69
N ASN A 199 13.12 -37.72 -8.28
CA ASN A 199 14.17 -38.35 -9.08
C ASN A 199 13.64 -38.96 -10.42
N ILE A 200 12.47 -39.58 -10.39
CA ILE A 200 11.80 -40.09 -11.61
C ILE A 200 11.52 -38.93 -12.57
N PHE A 201 10.94 -37.84 -12.07
CA PHE A 201 10.57 -36.66 -12.86
C PHE A 201 11.79 -35.92 -13.43
N ASN A 202 12.90 -35.88 -12.68
CA ASN A 202 14.17 -35.33 -13.17
C ASN A 202 14.81 -36.20 -14.26
N LYS A 203 14.77 -37.53 -14.11
CA LYS A 203 15.28 -38.48 -15.10
C LYS A 203 14.52 -38.39 -16.42
N GLU A 204 13.22 -38.25 -16.34
CA GLU A 204 12.32 -38.13 -17.49
C GLU A 204 12.23 -36.70 -18.03
N GLN A 205 12.88 -35.74 -17.41
CA GLN A 205 12.84 -34.32 -17.78
C GLN A 205 11.41 -33.74 -17.90
N VAL A 206 10.52 -34.14 -17.00
CA VAL A 206 9.12 -33.70 -17.02
C VAL A 206 9.01 -32.17 -17.07
N LEU A 207 8.26 -31.62 -18.02
CA LEU A 207 8.19 -30.19 -18.37
C LEU A 207 9.53 -29.57 -18.78
N ASN A 208 10.43 -30.35 -19.39
CA ASN A 208 11.80 -29.94 -19.75
C ASN A 208 12.57 -29.36 -18.52
N LYS A 209 12.34 -29.93 -17.35
CA LYS A 209 12.98 -29.54 -16.10
C LYS A 209 13.79 -30.69 -15.51
N THR A 210 14.90 -30.31 -14.88
CA THR A 210 15.81 -31.24 -14.16
C THR A 210 15.93 -30.86 -12.69
N ASN A 211 15.04 -30.00 -12.19
CA ASN A 211 15.07 -29.44 -10.85
C ASN A 211 13.77 -29.68 -10.06
N TRP A 212 13.26 -30.90 -10.16
CA TRP A 212 12.22 -31.38 -9.25
C TRP A 212 12.86 -31.73 -7.91
N TYR A 213 12.30 -31.22 -6.83
CA TYR A 213 12.77 -31.44 -5.46
C TYR A 213 11.68 -32.15 -4.67
N ASP A 214 12.07 -32.88 -3.62
CA ASP A 214 11.17 -33.51 -2.63
C ASP A 214 10.16 -32.51 -2.07
N SER A 215 10.63 -31.31 -1.74
CA SER A 215 9.79 -30.21 -1.23
C SER A 215 8.75 -29.72 -2.26
N THR A 216 9.02 -29.86 -3.56
CA THR A 216 8.06 -29.54 -4.62
C THR A 216 6.95 -30.57 -4.66
N ILE A 217 7.31 -31.85 -4.60
CA ILE A 217 6.35 -32.97 -4.56
C ILE A 217 5.49 -32.88 -3.29
N GLN A 218 6.10 -32.63 -2.13
CA GLN A 218 5.37 -32.43 -0.87
C GLN A 218 4.36 -31.28 -0.95
N LYS A 219 4.74 -30.14 -1.57
CA LYS A 219 3.82 -29.01 -1.77
C LYS A 219 2.65 -29.35 -2.67
N ILE A 220 2.86 -30.17 -3.70
CA ILE A 220 1.79 -30.67 -4.58
C ILE A 220 0.83 -31.52 -3.75
N LEU A 221 1.32 -32.55 -3.08
CA LEU A 221 0.53 -33.51 -2.32
C LEU A 221 -0.25 -32.86 -1.15
N SER A 222 0.27 -31.76 -0.58
CA SER A 222 -0.36 -31.04 0.55
C SER A 222 -1.23 -29.86 0.13
N ASN A 223 -1.50 -29.68 -1.17
CA ASN A 223 -2.29 -28.55 -1.64
C ASN A 223 -3.76 -28.91 -1.81
N GLU A 224 -4.59 -28.37 -0.95
CA GLU A 224 -6.04 -28.63 -0.91
C GLU A 224 -6.78 -28.22 -2.20
N LEU A 225 -6.19 -27.36 -3.04
CA LEU A 225 -6.80 -26.96 -4.32
C LEU A 225 -7.05 -28.13 -5.26
N TYR A 226 -6.22 -29.20 -5.19
CA TYR A 226 -6.40 -30.37 -6.06
C TYR A 226 -7.65 -31.18 -5.72
N LYS A 227 -8.15 -31.11 -4.48
CA LYS A 227 -9.45 -31.69 -4.10
C LYS A 227 -10.61 -30.66 -4.19
N GLY A 228 -10.31 -29.42 -4.65
CA GLY A 228 -11.31 -28.38 -4.85
C GLY A 228 -11.43 -27.38 -3.72
N ASP A 229 -10.64 -27.48 -2.66
CA ASP A 229 -10.73 -26.59 -1.50
C ASP A 229 -9.66 -25.50 -1.57
N PHE A 230 -9.95 -24.36 -0.97
CA PHE A 230 -8.99 -23.25 -0.86
C PHE A 230 -8.82 -22.81 0.58
N VAL A 231 -7.57 -22.67 1.02
CA VAL A 231 -7.23 -22.17 2.35
C VAL A 231 -6.62 -20.78 2.24
N ASN A 232 -7.33 -19.78 2.73
CA ASN A 232 -6.83 -18.41 2.82
C ASN A 232 -6.09 -18.24 4.15
N GLY A 233 -4.89 -17.63 4.08
CA GLY A 233 -4.10 -17.38 5.28
C GLY A 233 -3.51 -18.64 5.92
N LYS A 234 -3.15 -19.65 5.14
CA LYS A 234 -2.58 -20.93 5.62
C LYS A 234 -1.42 -20.78 6.62
N ARG A 235 -0.70 -19.65 6.56
CA ARG A 235 0.43 -19.34 7.46
C ARG A 235 0.04 -18.46 8.65
N THR A 236 -1.24 -18.08 8.77
CA THR A 236 -1.75 -17.27 9.88
C THR A 236 -2.21 -18.14 11.03
N LYS A 237 -2.42 -17.52 12.22
CA LYS A 237 -2.99 -18.23 13.38
C LYS A 237 -4.44 -18.69 13.18
N GLN A 238 -5.14 -18.12 12.20
CA GLN A 238 -6.56 -18.39 11.92
C GLN A 238 -6.76 -18.51 10.40
N PRO A 239 -6.41 -19.68 9.80
CA PRO A 239 -6.69 -19.93 8.39
C PRO A 239 -8.19 -20.06 8.16
N ILE A 240 -8.66 -19.55 7.02
CA ILE A 240 -10.08 -19.67 6.61
C ILE A 240 -10.15 -20.70 5.49
N TYR A 241 -10.99 -21.72 5.69
CA TYR A 241 -11.21 -22.80 4.75
C TYR A 241 -12.45 -22.52 3.90
N TYR A 242 -12.33 -22.76 2.60
CA TYR A 242 -13.40 -22.67 1.61
C TYR A 242 -13.46 -24.00 0.88
N GLU A 243 -14.52 -24.75 1.09
CA GLU A 243 -14.70 -26.08 0.52
C GLU A 243 -15.36 -26.00 -0.86
N ASN A 244 -14.96 -26.88 -1.76
CA ASN A 244 -15.55 -27.06 -3.10
C ASN A 244 -15.64 -25.76 -3.94
N VAL A 245 -14.65 -24.88 -3.84
CA VAL A 245 -14.63 -23.61 -4.58
C VAL A 245 -13.94 -23.72 -5.95
N VAL A 246 -13.27 -24.83 -6.24
CA VAL A 246 -12.63 -25.12 -7.53
C VAL A 246 -13.27 -26.36 -8.13
N GLU A 247 -13.94 -26.16 -9.25
CA GLU A 247 -14.53 -27.25 -10.05
C GLU A 247 -14.25 -27.03 -11.54
N PRO A 248 -13.95 -28.06 -12.32
CA PRO A 248 -13.79 -29.45 -11.90
C PRO A 248 -12.50 -29.70 -11.12
N LYS A 249 -12.52 -30.67 -10.22
CA LYS A 249 -11.37 -31.12 -9.43
C LYS A 249 -10.36 -31.86 -10.31
N ILE A 250 -9.07 -31.84 -9.93
CA ILE A 250 -8.05 -32.66 -10.62
C ILE A 250 -7.98 -34.04 -9.99
N PHE A 251 -8.19 -34.11 -8.67
CA PHE A 251 -8.11 -35.34 -7.90
C PHE A 251 -9.30 -35.45 -6.93
N PHE A 252 -9.76 -36.68 -6.65
CA PHE A 252 -10.88 -36.98 -5.78
C PHE A 252 -10.43 -37.60 -4.47
#